data_129e08ee01f77a9ebfd2185a88f9d9be
#
_entry.id   129e08ee01f77a9ebfd2185a88f9d9be
#
_cell.length_a   1.000
_cell.length_b   1.000
_cell.length_c   1.000
_cell.angle_alpha   90.00
_cell.angle_beta   90.00
_cell.angle_gamma   90.00
#
_symmetry.space_group_name_H-M   'P 1'
#
loop_
_entity.id
_entity.type
_entity.pdbx_description
1 polymer ?
#
loop_
_entity_poly.entity_id
_entity_poly.type
_entity_poly.pdbx_seq_one_letter_code
_entity_poly.pdbx_strand_id
1 'polypeptide(L)'
;APRNRYDVQPRYFVYGGLVFQPLSRDFLATWREWWKNAPSEFLFQYWAGMPSPDCDERVVLSQVLADELTVGYSKRNNELVATVNGVAPRNLAHLVDLIEGAEGKLEIRTTWGFLVVLDPADVARRQPHILARYRIPQDRSDQLLP
;
A
#
# COMPACT_ATOMS: atom_id res chain seq x y z
N ALA A 1 -0.82 17.33 20.66
CA ALA A 1 -2.23 17.23 20.61
C ALA A 1 -2.65 16.37 19.44
N PRO A 2 -3.62 15.51 19.66
CA PRO A 2 -4.10 14.63 18.61
C PRO A 2 -4.69 15.36 17.43
N ARG A 3 -4.97 16.58 17.59
CA ARG A 3 -5.48 17.46 16.59
C ARG A 3 -4.69 17.41 15.28
N ASN A 4 -3.41 17.15 15.36
CA ASN A 4 -2.56 17.11 14.18
C ASN A 4 -3.03 16.08 13.16
N ARG A 5 -3.73 15.06 13.59
CA ARG A 5 -4.26 14.04 12.70
C ARG A 5 -5.33 14.57 11.77
N TYR A 6 -5.98 15.65 12.15
CA TYR A 6 -7.01 16.25 11.32
C TYR A 6 -6.42 17.12 10.22
N ASP A 7 -5.17 17.56 10.42
CA ASP A 7 -4.50 18.41 9.45
C ASP A 7 -3.66 17.62 8.47
N VAL A 8 -3.31 16.37 8.81
CA VAL A 8 -2.46 15.53 7.99
C VAL A 8 -3.33 14.53 7.25
N GLN A 9 -3.31 14.59 5.92
CA GLN A 9 -4.04 13.63 5.11
C GLN A 9 -3.36 12.27 5.20
N PRO A 10 -4.14 11.18 5.23
CA PRO A 10 -3.56 9.84 5.17
C PRO A 10 -2.74 9.69 3.89
N ARG A 11 -1.58 9.04 4.00
CA ARG A 11 -0.76 8.76 2.83
C ARG A 11 -1.25 7.45 2.21
N TYR A 12 -1.41 7.45 0.91
CA TYR A 12 -1.87 6.28 0.20
C TYR A 12 -1.46 6.32 -1.27
N PHE A 13 -1.47 5.14 -1.90
CA PHE A 13 -1.33 5.00 -3.34
C PHE A 13 -2.25 3.88 -3.79
N VAL A 14 -3.02 4.13 -4.87
CA VAL A 14 -3.93 3.15 -5.45
C VAL A 14 -3.44 2.79 -6.84
N TYR A 15 -3.27 1.50 -7.10
CA TYR A 15 -2.80 1.04 -8.39
C TYR A 15 -3.50 -0.25 -8.75
N GLY A 16 -4.33 -0.22 -9.81
CA GLY A 16 -5.05 -1.39 -10.28
C GLY A 16 -5.98 -2.02 -9.26
N GLY A 17 -6.50 -1.23 -8.32
CA GLY A 17 -7.34 -1.71 -7.24
C GLY A 17 -6.58 -2.06 -5.97
N LEU A 18 -5.25 -2.10 -6.02
CA LEU A 18 -4.43 -2.33 -4.83
C LEU A 18 -4.25 -1.00 -4.10
N VAL A 19 -4.51 -0.98 -2.80
CA VAL A 19 -4.36 0.21 -1.98
C VAL A 19 -3.16 0.02 -1.05
N PHE A 20 -2.17 0.88 -1.18
CA PHE A 20 -0.95 0.83 -0.38
C PHE A 20 -0.91 1.99 0.59
N GLN A 21 -0.48 1.72 1.81
CA GLN A 21 -0.33 2.73 2.86
C GLN A 21 0.93 2.42 3.67
N PRO A 22 1.56 3.43 4.25
CA PRO A 22 2.69 3.15 5.13
C PRO A 22 2.21 2.53 6.43
N LEU A 23 3.01 1.63 7.01
CA LEU A 23 2.76 1.10 8.34
C LEU A 23 3.13 2.19 9.33
N SER A 24 2.14 2.91 9.80
CA SER A 24 2.31 4.06 10.67
C SER A 24 1.37 3.96 11.85
N ARG A 25 1.59 4.83 12.82
CA ARG A 25 0.68 4.92 13.97
C ARG A 25 -0.73 5.25 13.51
N ASP A 26 -0.87 6.16 12.54
CA ASP A 26 -2.19 6.53 12.04
C ASP A 26 -2.88 5.37 11.36
N PHE A 27 -2.13 4.56 10.61
CA PHE A 27 -2.69 3.35 10.01
C PHE A 27 -3.13 2.37 11.10
N LEU A 28 -2.28 2.12 12.08
CA LEU A 28 -2.60 1.20 13.17
C LEU A 28 -3.80 1.67 13.97
N ALA A 29 -3.99 2.97 14.08
CA ALA A 29 -5.10 3.55 14.82
C ALA A 29 -6.46 3.25 14.21
N THR A 30 -6.52 2.67 13.00
CA THR A 30 -7.76 2.18 12.42
C THR A 30 -8.31 1.00 13.22
N TRP A 31 -7.47 0.31 13.98
CA TRP A 31 -7.92 -0.70 14.92
C TRP A 31 -8.12 -0.04 16.28
N ARG A 32 -9.30 -0.22 16.86
CA ARG A 32 -9.59 0.29 18.19
C ARG A 32 -8.62 -0.37 19.16
N GLU A 33 -8.01 0.41 20.04
CA GLU A 33 -6.97 -0.07 20.96
C GLU A 33 -5.91 -0.86 20.17
N TRP A 34 -5.31 -0.20 19.19
CA TRP A 34 -4.44 -0.87 18.21
C TRP A 34 -3.29 -1.66 18.83
N TRP A 35 -2.80 -1.24 20.00
CA TRP A 35 -1.72 -1.95 20.69
C TRP A 35 -2.13 -3.37 21.11
N LYS A 36 -3.42 -3.68 21.09
CA LYS A 36 -3.95 -5.02 21.38
C LYS A 36 -4.51 -5.70 20.14
N ASN A 37 -5.20 -4.95 19.30
CA ASN A 37 -6.09 -5.50 18.28
C ASN A 37 -5.53 -5.50 16.87
N ALA A 38 -4.51 -4.71 16.59
CA ALA A 38 -3.88 -4.73 15.26
C ALA A 38 -3.21 -6.08 15.03
N PRO A 39 -3.07 -6.52 13.77
CA PRO A 39 -2.39 -7.79 13.49
C PRO A 39 -1.01 -7.84 14.14
N SER A 40 -0.67 -8.99 14.72
CA SER A 40 0.59 -9.13 15.46
C SER A 40 1.81 -8.83 14.60
N GLU A 41 1.78 -9.20 13.34
CA GLU A 41 2.89 -8.89 12.44
C GLU A 41 3.12 -7.39 12.31
N PHE A 42 2.02 -6.62 12.22
CA PHE A 42 2.12 -5.17 12.11
C PHE A 42 2.69 -4.56 13.39
N LEU A 43 2.22 -5.03 14.54
CA LEU A 43 2.71 -4.54 15.82
C LEU A 43 4.20 -4.84 15.97
N PHE A 44 4.60 -6.06 15.62
CA PHE A 44 6.00 -6.45 15.69
C PHE A 44 6.86 -5.56 14.79
N GLN A 45 6.45 -5.38 13.54
CA GLN A 45 7.21 -4.58 12.59
C GLN A 45 7.25 -3.11 12.99
N TYR A 46 6.16 -2.61 13.57
CA TYR A 46 6.13 -1.23 14.01
C TYR A 46 7.09 -0.98 15.18
N TRP A 47 7.05 -1.85 16.19
CA TRP A 47 7.88 -1.67 17.39
C TRP A 47 9.34 -2.02 17.14
N ALA A 48 9.60 -3.02 16.30
CA ALA A 48 10.97 -3.46 16.00
C ALA A 48 11.60 -2.69 14.84
N GLY A 49 10.78 -2.01 14.05
CA GLY A 49 11.23 -1.38 12.81
C GLY A 49 11.88 -0.04 13.04
N MET A 50 13.12 -0.06 13.45
CA MET A 50 13.90 1.17 13.47
C MET A 50 14.23 1.56 12.03
N PRO A 51 14.16 2.85 11.68
CA PRO A 51 14.60 3.28 10.36
C PRO A 51 16.04 2.83 10.11
N SER A 52 16.29 2.38 8.90
CA SER A 52 17.59 1.91 8.48
C SER A 52 17.91 2.46 7.10
N PRO A 53 19.16 2.36 6.64
CA PRO A 53 19.48 2.79 5.27
C PRO A 53 18.64 2.07 4.21
N ASP A 54 18.17 0.86 4.51
CA ASP A 54 17.42 0.06 3.56
C ASP A 54 15.91 0.24 3.68
N CYS A 55 15.42 0.77 4.79
CA CYS A 55 13.99 0.89 4.99
C CYS A 55 13.66 2.01 5.98
N ASP A 56 12.95 3.04 5.48
CA ASP A 56 12.48 4.14 6.31
C ASP A 56 11.16 3.80 6.97
N GLU A 57 10.31 3.07 6.25
CA GLU A 57 8.99 2.65 6.71
C GLU A 57 8.55 1.43 5.92
N ARG A 58 7.80 0.56 6.55
CA ARG A 58 7.21 -0.58 5.85
C ARG A 58 5.95 -0.13 5.13
N VAL A 59 5.63 -0.80 4.04
CA VAL A 59 4.43 -0.51 3.25
C VAL A 59 3.45 -1.67 3.37
N VAL A 60 2.18 -1.32 3.57
CA VAL A 60 1.10 -2.29 3.73
C VAL A 60 0.24 -2.27 2.47
N LEU A 61 -0.10 -3.46 1.97
CA LEU A 61 -1.21 -3.64 1.06
C LEU A 61 -2.45 -3.69 1.95
N SER A 62 -3.09 -2.55 2.14
CA SER A 62 -4.15 -2.43 3.14
C SER A 62 -5.47 -2.97 2.65
N GLN A 63 -5.71 -2.90 1.35
CA GLN A 63 -6.99 -3.29 0.80
C GLN A 63 -6.85 -3.61 -0.68
N VAL A 64 -7.68 -4.52 -1.17
CA VAL A 64 -7.80 -4.82 -2.59
C VAL A 64 -9.22 -4.48 -3.01
N LEU A 65 -9.36 -3.47 -3.86
CA LEU A 65 -10.65 -3.03 -4.36
C LEU A 65 -11.12 -3.98 -5.46
N ALA A 66 -12.40 -4.33 -5.46
CA ALA A 66 -12.93 -5.26 -6.44
C ALA A 66 -12.93 -4.64 -7.84
N ASP A 67 -12.35 -5.33 -8.80
CA ASP A 67 -12.31 -4.97 -10.21
C ASP A 67 -11.97 -6.23 -11.01
N GLU A 68 -12.12 -6.16 -12.31
CA GLU A 68 -11.74 -7.31 -13.15
C GLU A 68 -10.24 -7.63 -13.01
N LEU A 69 -9.41 -6.64 -12.71
CA LEU A 69 -7.98 -6.85 -12.52
C LEU A 69 -7.65 -7.60 -11.24
N THR A 70 -8.53 -7.55 -10.25
CA THR A 70 -8.27 -8.09 -8.92
C THR A 70 -9.05 -9.36 -8.62
N VAL A 71 -9.63 -9.98 -9.63
CA VAL A 71 -10.32 -11.26 -9.46
C VAL A 71 -9.32 -12.28 -8.92
N GLY A 72 -9.67 -12.92 -7.82
CA GLY A 72 -8.78 -13.87 -7.15
C GLY A 72 -7.92 -13.23 -6.07
N TYR A 73 -7.84 -11.91 -6.02
CA TYR A 73 -7.03 -11.20 -5.03
C TYR A 73 -7.86 -10.47 -3.97
N SER A 74 -9.17 -10.38 -4.14
CA SER A 74 -10.02 -9.47 -3.38
C SER A 74 -10.09 -9.75 -1.89
N LYS A 75 -9.67 -10.92 -1.45
CA LYS A 75 -9.65 -11.27 -0.02
C LYS A 75 -8.30 -10.99 0.64
N ARG A 76 -7.34 -10.49 -0.12
CA ARG A 76 -6.00 -10.20 0.40
C ARG A 76 -5.95 -8.76 0.84
N ASN A 77 -5.95 -8.55 2.14
CA ASN A 77 -5.84 -7.23 2.71
C ASN A 77 -4.97 -7.27 3.96
N ASN A 78 -4.44 -6.12 4.34
CA ASN A 78 -3.60 -5.98 5.53
C ASN A 78 -2.39 -6.91 5.53
N GLU A 79 -1.67 -6.95 4.39
CA GLU A 79 -0.44 -7.70 4.27
C GLU A 79 0.72 -6.75 3.97
N LEU A 80 1.85 -7.00 4.58
CA LEU A 80 3.04 -6.19 4.31
C LEU A 80 3.61 -6.53 2.95
N VAL A 81 4.02 -5.50 2.21
CA VAL A 81 4.69 -5.68 0.92
C VAL A 81 6.14 -6.08 1.18
N ALA A 82 6.52 -7.22 0.64
CA ALA A 82 7.91 -7.67 0.72
C ALA A 82 8.74 -7.11 -0.42
N THR A 83 8.29 -7.30 -1.65
CA THR A 83 9.04 -6.84 -2.82
C THR A 83 8.11 -6.41 -3.94
N VAL A 84 8.62 -5.51 -4.78
CA VAL A 84 8.03 -5.13 -6.06
C VAL A 84 9.06 -5.47 -7.12
N ASN A 85 8.76 -6.42 -8.00
CA ASN A 85 9.70 -6.93 -9.00
C ASN A 85 11.04 -7.29 -8.37
N GLY A 86 10.99 -7.94 -7.20
CA GLY A 86 12.20 -8.42 -6.52
C GLY A 86 12.92 -7.37 -5.67
N VAL A 87 12.43 -6.14 -5.63
CA VAL A 87 13.08 -5.05 -4.86
C VAL A 87 12.21 -4.69 -3.66
N ALA A 88 12.81 -4.68 -2.47
CA ALA A 88 12.10 -4.28 -1.25
C ALA A 88 11.95 -2.75 -1.22
N PRO A 89 10.72 -2.24 -1.13
CA PRO A 89 10.53 -0.79 -1.09
C PRO A 89 11.04 -0.23 0.24
N ARG A 90 11.71 0.91 0.16
CA ARG A 90 12.22 1.58 1.37
C ARG A 90 11.16 2.38 2.08
N ASN A 91 10.15 2.83 1.33
CA ASN A 91 9.04 3.63 1.84
C ASN A 91 7.95 3.66 0.77
N LEU A 92 6.86 4.35 1.05
CA LEU A 92 5.75 4.42 0.10
C LEU A 92 6.14 5.12 -1.20
N ALA A 93 6.89 6.19 -1.13
CA ALA A 93 7.33 6.91 -2.34
C ALA A 93 8.20 6.02 -3.22
N HIS A 94 9.09 5.24 -2.63
CA HIS A 94 9.94 4.30 -3.36
C HIS A 94 9.09 3.20 -4.01
N LEU A 95 8.05 2.74 -3.31
CA LEU A 95 7.13 1.76 -3.91
C LEU A 95 6.46 2.33 -5.15
N VAL A 96 6.02 3.57 -5.10
CA VAL A 96 5.43 4.24 -6.28
C VAL A 96 6.43 4.26 -7.43
N ASP A 97 7.68 4.64 -7.16
CA ASP A 97 8.72 4.69 -8.19
C ASP A 97 8.98 3.31 -8.78
N LEU A 98 9.02 2.27 -7.95
CA LEU A 98 9.22 0.90 -8.44
C LEU A 98 8.07 0.47 -9.34
N ILE A 99 6.85 0.80 -8.97
CA ILE A 99 5.68 0.44 -9.77
C ILE A 99 5.66 1.20 -11.08
N GLU A 100 5.86 2.52 -11.03
CA GLU A 100 5.76 3.35 -12.22
C GLU A 100 6.96 3.15 -13.17
N GLY A 101 8.07 2.71 -12.62
CA GLY A 101 9.26 2.40 -13.45
C GLY A 101 9.30 0.99 -13.99
N ALA A 102 8.30 0.16 -13.68
CA ALA A 102 8.33 -1.24 -14.12
C ALA A 102 8.15 -1.34 -15.64
N GLU A 103 9.01 -2.15 -16.25
CA GLU A 103 8.91 -2.48 -17.67
C GLU A 103 8.35 -3.89 -17.76
N GLY A 104 7.21 -4.03 -18.41
CA GLY A 104 6.54 -5.33 -18.49
C GLY A 104 5.70 -5.59 -17.25
N LYS A 105 5.49 -6.85 -16.92
CA LYS A 105 4.57 -7.21 -15.85
C LYS A 105 5.11 -6.81 -14.49
N LEU A 106 4.17 -6.41 -13.63
CA LEU A 106 4.46 -6.01 -12.28
C LEU A 106 4.17 -7.19 -11.35
N GLU A 107 5.14 -7.56 -10.53
CA GLU A 107 4.99 -8.64 -9.55
C GLU A 107 5.21 -8.08 -8.15
N ILE A 108 4.16 -8.16 -7.34
CA ILE A 108 4.21 -7.69 -5.97
C ILE A 108 4.07 -8.90 -5.04
N ARG A 109 5.05 -9.11 -4.17
CA ARG A 109 5.00 -10.18 -3.17
C ARG A 109 4.75 -9.59 -1.80
N THR A 110 3.95 -10.28 -1.02
CA THR A 110 3.75 -9.94 0.38
C THR A 110 4.66 -10.79 1.26
N THR A 111 4.80 -10.39 2.50
CA THR A 111 5.63 -11.14 3.46
C THR A 111 5.08 -12.54 3.74
N TRP A 112 3.80 -12.78 3.45
CA TRP A 112 3.20 -14.09 3.61
C TRP A 112 3.31 -14.94 2.34
N GLY A 113 4.07 -14.44 1.34
CA GLY A 113 4.33 -15.20 0.13
C GLY A 113 3.25 -15.09 -0.94
N PHE A 114 2.26 -14.23 -0.73
CA PHE A 114 1.22 -14.00 -1.74
C PHE A 114 1.79 -13.18 -2.89
N LEU A 115 1.48 -13.58 -4.11
CA LEU A 115 1.97 -12.91 -5.31
C LEU A 115 0.81 -12.29 -6.08
N VAL A 116 0.92 -11.00 -6.36
CA VAL A 116 0.01 -10.29 -7.25
C VAL A 116 0.75 -9.95 -8.52
N VAL A 117 0.18 -10.30 -9.67
CA VAL A 117 0.76 -9.99 -10.98
C VAL A 117 -0.22 -9.09 -11.73
N LEU A 118 0.25 -7.93 -12.15
CA LEU A 118 -0.53 -6.99 -12.93
C LEU A 118 0.24 -6.58 -14.18
N ASP A 119 -0.52 -6.34 -15.27
CA ASP A 119 0.04 -5.78 -16.48
C ASP A 119 -0.20 -4.26 -16.44
N PRO A 120 0.85 -3.44 -16.49
CA PRO A 120 0.68 -1.98 -16.46
C PRO A 120 -0.25 -1.43 -17.54
N ALA A 121 -0.30 -2.07 -18.71
CA ALA A 121 -1.22 -1.64 -19.77
C ALA A 121 -2.67 -1.84 -19.37
N ASP A 122 -2.96 -2.97 -18.72
CA ASP A 122 -4.31 -3.23 -18.21
C ASP A 122 -4.67 -2.24 -17.10
N VAL A 123 -3.72 -1.94 -16.24
CA VAL A 123 -3.95 -0.98 -15.14
C VAL A 123 -4.24 0.40 -15.72
N ALA A 124 -3.46 0.84 -16.72
CA ALA A 124 -3.70 2.14 -17.34
C ALA A 124 -5.12 2.24 -17.91
N ARG A 125 -5.60 1.16 -18.49
CA ARG A 125 -6.95 1.11 -19.06
C ARG A 125 -8.03 1.14 -17.98
N ARG A 126 -7.80 0.47 -16.85
CA ARG A 126 -8.82 0.31 -15.81
C ARG A 126 -8.76 1.35 -14.70
N GLN A 127 -7.63 2.00 -14.51
CA GLN A 127 -7.42 2.91 -13.39
C GLN A 127 -8.48 4.00 -13.27
N PRO A 128 -8.85 4.71 -14.36
CA PRO A 128 -9.90 5.73 -14.24
C PRO A 128 -11.24 5.16 -13.77
N HIS A 129 -11.58 3.96 -14.22
CA HIS A 129 -12.80 3.28 -13.80
C HIS A 129 -12.80 2.96 -12.31
N ILE A 130 -11.67 2.46 -11.83
CA ILE A 130 -11.52 2.09 -10.43
C ILE A 130 -11.64 3.32 -9.54
N LEU A 131 -10.92 4.39 -9.88
CA LEU A 131 -10.96 5.61 -9.10
C LEU A 131 -12.38 6.20 -9.07
N ALA A 132 -13.07 6.21 -10.22
CA ALA A 132 -14.43 6.73 -10.29
C ALA A 132 -15.40 5.89 -9.47
N ARG A 133 -15.31 4.56 -9.57
CA ARG A 133 -16.21 3.65 -8.88
C ARG A 133 -16.13 3.81 -7.36
N TYR A 134 -14.93 3.98 -6.85
CA TYR A 134 -14.71 4.09 -5.42
C TYR A 134 -14.60 5.52 -4.92
N ARG A 135 -14.87 6.48 -5.82
CA ARG A 135 -14.90 7.92 -5.50
C ARG A 135 -13.58 8.41 -4.91
N ILE A 136 -12.49 7.93 -5.52
CA ILE A 136 -11.15 8.34 -5.13
C ILE A 136 -10.73 9.45 -6.08
N PRO A 137 -10.50 10.68 -5.58
CA PRO A 137 -10.26 11.83 -6.47
C PRO A 137 -8.92 11.78 -7.20
N GLN A 138 -7.93 11.13 -6.62
CA GLN A 138 -6.62 10.95 -7.25
C GLN A 138 -5.98 9.67 -6.74
N ASP A 139 -5.06 9.12 -7.51
CA ASP A 139 -4.48 7.81 -7.20
C ASP A 139 -3.49 7.82 -6.04
N ARG A 140 -3.11 8.99 -5.56
CA ARG A 140 -2.12 9.11 -4.48
C ARG A 140 -2.40 10.31 -3.63
N SER A 141 -1.91 10.27 -2.40
CA SER A 141 -2.02 11.40 -1.50
C SER A 141 -1.11 12.55 -1.95
N ASP A 142 -1.43 13.75 -1.50
CA ASP A 142 -0.72 14.96 -1.94
C ASP A 142 0.79 14.89 -1.70
N GLN A 143 1.21 14.23 -0.64
CA GLN A 143 2.63 14.12 -0.30
C GLN A 143 3.42 13.36 -1.37
N LEU A 144 2.75 12.55 -2.18
CA LEU A 144 3.38 11.75 -3.22
C LEU A 144 3.33 12.41 -4.60
N LEU A 145 2.68 13.56 -4.71
CA LEU A 145 2.63 14.29 -5.97
C LEU A 145 3.98 14.93 -6.25
N PRO A 146 4.38 15.01 -7.55
CA PRO A 146 5.64 15.67 -7.90
C PRO A 146 5.65 17.14 -7.55
#